data_291c4631178a43180583a6f7e914d089
#
_entry.id   291c4631178a43180583a6f7e914d089
#
_cell.length_a   1.000
_cell.length_b   1.000
_cell.length_c   1.000
_cell.angle_alpha   90.00
_cell.angle_beta   90.00
_cell.angle_gamma   90.00
#
_symmetry.space_group_name_H-M   'P 1'
#
loop_
_entity.id
_entity.type
_entity.pdbx_description
1 polymer ?
#
loop_
_entity_poly.entity_id
_entity_poly.type
_entity_poly.pdbx_seq_one_letter_code
_entity_poly.pdbx_strand_id
1 'polypeptide(L)'
;MTDPALAPTPAPVPAGGALRAAAARIDAATPAGRDRAVDALRALAIAGVVLGHWLVTALVSDGGGLRAASPLRDMPWLAPVSWAFQTLAVFFLVGGHVATRGYASARSRGESYGRWLRARLSRLFRPVLAVLGLWTATTALLLLSGAEFGTVRTLVKLALSPMWFLLVFAALTAATPLLARLSPLWPLVVVLHVDLLRFGFGAPSWLGWVSLAAGWLVPFTLGAAWTRGELDRRRAGLVLLAGGTAATAALVAWAGYPASMVGVPGAPVSNLDPPTLAAVTFGLAQCGLALLLRDRLRRVTRRPVAWAAVAVVNLSAMTIFLWHQTALMATTAGTLLLGRLPGLHTRPDGLDWVAARIAWLPVFALVLAGCWAAFRSRERGRPRRGSRIVRAHRPSGTTRTAGARHV
;
A
#
# COMPACT_ATOMS: atom_id res chain seq x y z
N MET A 1 37.87 52.14 20.62
CA MET A 1 37.36 51.29 19.54
C MET A 1 37.49 49.84 19.98
N THR A 2 36.45 49.28 20.56
CA THR A 2 36.39 47.90 21.05
C THR A 2 35.76 47.04 19.94
N ASP A 3 36.54 46.07 19.49
CA ASP A 3 36.21 45.10 18.44
C ASP A 3 34.99 44.25 18.87
N PRO A 4 33.91 44.10 18.07
CA PRO A 4 32.81 43.26 18.41
C PRO A 4 33.21 41.78 18.20
N ALA A 5 33.38 41.05 19.29
CA ALA A 5 33.65 39.63 19.31
C ALA A 5 32.60 38.88 18.48
N LEU A 6 33.02 38.24 17.38
CA LEU A 6 32.23 37.31 16.55
C LEU A 6 31.69 36.18 17.45
N ALA A 7 30.38 36.09 17.53
CA ALA A 7 29.72 35.01 18.23
C ALA A 7 30.15 33.67 17.59
N PRO A 8 30.45 32.62 18.38
CA PRO A 8 30.90 31.34 17.83
C PRO A 8 29.79 30.70 16.96
N THR A 9 30.17 30.35 15.75
CA THR A 9 29.31 29.61 14.82
C THR A 9 28.87 28.31 15.51
N PRO A 10 27.57 27.99 15.58
CA PRO A 10 27.11 26.74 16.20
C PRO A 10 27.71 25.55 15.47
N ALA A 11 28.31 24.63 16.23
CA ALA A 11 28.91 23.42 15.70
C ALA A 11 27.87 22.60 14.90
N PRO A 12 28.25 21.96 13.79
CA PRO A 12 27.34 21.16 12.97
C PRO A 12 26.76 20.00 13.81
N VAL A 13 25.44 19.98 13.95
CA VAL A 13 24.74 18.89 14.65
C VAL A 13 25.00 17.58 13.88
N PRO A 14 25.57 16.54 14.52
CA PRO A 14 25.85 15.28 13.83
C PRO A 14 24.56 14.72 13.21
N ALA A 15 24.64 14.18 11.99
CA ALA A 15 23.50 13.73 11.20
C ALA A 15 22.52 12.81 11.98
N GLY A 16 23.06 11.98 12.89
CA GLY A 16 22.26 11.15 13.80
C GLY A 16 21.43 11.94 14.81
N GLY A 17 21.91 13.13 15.23
CA GLY A 17 21.17 14.03 16.13
C GLY A 17 19.98 14.68 15.43
N ALA A 18 20.16 15.13 14.19
CA ALA A 18 19.10 15.74 13.38
C ALA A 18 17.95 14.76 13.08
N LEU A 19 18.29 13.51 12.75
CA LEU A 19 17.29 12.44 12.51
C LEU A 19 16.50 12.12 13.79
N ARG A 20 17.16 12.00 14.93
CA ARG A 20 16.50 11.75 16.22
C ARG A 20 15.58 12.93 16.61
N ALA A 21 16.02 14.16 16.41
CA ALA A 21 15.21 15.35 16.68
C ALA A 21 13.98 15.42 15.75
N ALA A 22 14.13 15.09 14.47
CA ALA A 22 13.01 15.01 13.54
C ALA A 22 12.01 13.89 13.93
N ALA A 23 12.51 12.72 14.34
CA ALA A 23 11.68 11.62 14.81
C ALA A 23 10.92 11.98 16.10
N ALA A 24 11.54 12.64 17.05
CA ALA A 24 10.91 13.13 18.27
C ALA A 24 9.79 14.14 17.98
N ARG A 25 9.98 15.04 17.01
CA ARG A 25 8.92 15.98 16.58
C ARG A 25 7.71 15.27 15.98
N ILE A 26 7.94 14.25 15.15
CA ILE A 26 6.84 13.42 14.57
C ILE A 26 6.11 12.69 15.68
N ASP A 27 6.83 12.14 16.64
CA ASP A 27 6.26 11.42 17.78
C ASP A 27 5.40 12.35 18.65
N ALA A 28 5.90 13.52 19.00
CA ALA A 28 5.17 14.53 19.78
C ALA A 28 3.92 15.08 19.05
N ALA A 29 3.96 15.17 17.73
CA ALA A 29 2.83 15.61 16.90
C ALA A 29 1.77 14.53 16.68
N THR A 30 2.00 13.29 17.16
CA THR A 30 1.08 12.16 16.96
C THR A 30 -0.02 12.15 18.03
N PRO A 31 -1.32 12.16 17.64
CA PRO A 31 -2.42 12.08 18.59
C PRO A 31 -2.33 10.82 19.47
N ALA A 32 -2.61 10.95 20.77
CA ALA A 32 -2.50 9.85 21.76
C ALA A 32 -3.38 8.63 21.42
N GLY A 33 -4.54 8.85 20.80
CA GLY A 33 -5.47 7.77 20.40
C GLY A 33 -5.13 7.05 19.09
N ARG A 34 -3.95 7.34 18.46
CA ARG A 34 -3.57 6.71 17.22
C ARG A 34 -3.08 5.28 17.41
N ASP A 35 -3.70 4.32 16.72
CA ASP A 35 -3.24 2.92 16.73
C ASP A 35 -2.03 2.76 15.82
N ARG A 36 -0.82 2.85 16.41
CA ARG A 36 0.46 2.76 15.70
C ARG A 36 0.71 1.38 15.10
N ALA A 37 0.11 0.31 15.67
CA ALA A 37 0.25 -1.04 15.11
C ALA A 37 -0.51 -1.19 13.80
N VAL A 38 -1.71 -0.61 13.69
CA VAL A 38 -2.49 -0.58 12.45
C VAL A 38 -1.73 0.19 11.35
N ASP A 39 -1.11 1.31 11.71
CA ASP A 39 -0.28 2.08 10.78
C ASP A 39 0.99 1.31 10.36
N ALA A 40 1.61 0.56 11.29
CA ALA A 40 2.75 -0.29 10.98
C ALA A 40 2.38 -1.44 10.05
N LEU A 41 1.25 -2.12 10.27
CA LEU A 41 0.74 -3.16 9.38
C LEU A 41 0.50 -2.63 7.97
N ARG A 42 -0.08 -1.43 7.85
CA ARG A 42 -0.29 -0.80 6.54
C ARG A 42 1.03 -0.46 5.84
N ALA A 43 2.00 0.09 6.58
CA ALA A 43 3.32 0.41 6.03
C ALA A 43 4.05 -0.85 5.56
N LEU A 44 4.00 -1.95 6.35
CA LEU A 44 4.57 -3.24 5.97
C LEU A 44 3.86 -3.83 4.75
N ALA A 45 2.53 -3.72 4.67
CA ALA A 45 1.77 -4.19 3.52
C ALA A 45 2.17 -3.45 2.23
N ILE A 46 2.35 -2.13 2.30
CA ILE A 46 2.82 -1.34 1.15
C ILE A 46 4.24 -1.73 0.76
N ALA A 47 5.14 -1.85 1.75
CA ALA A 47 6.53 -2.24 1.50
C ALA A 47 6.60 -3.65 0.87
N GLY A 48 5.80 -4.60 1.34
CA GLY A 48 5.69 -5.94 0.77
C GLY A 48 5.27 -5.90 -0.70
N VAL A 49 4.21 -5.17 -1.04
CA VAL A 49 3.75 -5.02 -2.43
C VAL A 49 4.84 -4.42 -3.32
N VAL A 50 5.50 -3.35 -2.88
CA VAL A 50 6.58 -2.69 -3.65
C VAL A 50 7.75 -3.63 -3.89
N LEU A 51 8.25 -4.27 -2.83
CA LEU A 51 9.36 -5.23 -2.92
C LEU A 51 8.97 -6.45 -3.75
N GLY A 52 7.75 -6.96 -3.58
CA GLY A 52 7.22 -8.05 -4.38
C GLY A 52 7.27 -7.73 -5.87
N HIS A 53 6.73 -6.58 -6.29
CA HIS A 53 6.80 -6.16 -7.68
C HIS A 53 8.24 -5.98 -8.16
N TRP A 54 9.10 -5.36 -7.37
CA TRP A 54 10.50 -5.17 -7.75
C TRP A 54 11.29 -6.46 -7.89
N LEU A 55 10.95 -7.50 -7.15
CA LEU A 55 11.64 -8.80 -7.19
C LEU A 55 11.06 -9.74 -8.26
N VAL A 56 9.74 -9.72 -8.50
CA VAL A 56 9.10 -10.67 -9.43
C VAL A 56 8.79 -10.12 -10.81
N THR A 57 8.91 -8.80 -11.05
CA THR A 57 8.70 -8.19 -12.36
C THR A 57 10.04 -7.97 -13.04
N ALA A 58 10.30 -8.64 -14.14
CA ALA A 58 11.43 -8.41 -15.03
C ALA A 58 10.99 -7.76 -16.34
N LEU A 59 11.87 -6.93 -16.93
CA LEU A 59 11.74 -6.40 -18.27
C LEU A 59 12.93 -6.90 -19.08
N VAL A 60 12.69 -7.88 -19.93
CA VAL A 60 13.75 -8.49 -20.77
C VAL A 60 13.82 -7.76 -22.10
N SER A 61 15.04 -7.38 -22.50
CA SER A 61 15.34 -6.83 -23.82
C SER A 61 15.93 -7.91 -24.71
N ASP A 62 15.27 -8.22 -25.83
CA ASP A 62 15.70 -9.22 -26.80
C ASP A 62 15.67 -8.67 -28.24
N GLY A 63 16.55 -7.69 -28.49
CA GLY A 63 16.90 -7.24 -29.85
C GLY A 63 15.94 -6.26 -30.53
N GLY A 64 14.73 -6.04 -30.01
CA GLY A 64 13.76 -5.12 -30.66
C GLY A 64 12.84 -4.40 -29.69
N GLY A 65 12.70 -4.89 -28.47
CA GLY A 65 11.76 -4.30 -27.51
C GLY A 65 11.93 -4.82 -26.10
N LEU A 66 11.04 -4.34 -25.21
CA LEU A 66 10.97 -4.77 -23.82
C LEU A 66 9.76 -5.67 -23.62
N ARG A 67 9.99 -6.85 -23.06
CA ARG A 67 8.93 -7.79 -22.68
C ARG A 67 8.91 -8.04 -21.19
N ALA A 68 7.70 -8.17 -20.63
CA ALA A 68 7.54 -8.54 -19.23
C ALA A 68 7.85 -10.04 -19.03
N ALA A 69 8.63 -10.33 -18.01
CA ALA A 69 8.96 -11.68 -17.56
C ALA A 69 8.88 -11.76 -16.03
N SER A 70 9.00 -12.96 -15.49
CA SER A 70 9.05 -13.18 -14.05
C SER A 70 9.98 -14.32 -13.71
N PRO A 71 10.82 -14.20 -12.66
CA PRO A 71 11.66 -15.30 -12.19
C PRO A 71 10.85 -16.51 -11.72
N LEU A 72 9.59 -16.32 -11.36
CA LEU A 72 8.72 -17.41 -10.93
C LEU A 72 8.29 -18.32 -12.07
N ARG A 73 8.51 -17.93 -13.33
CA ARG A 73 8.27 -18.79 -14.50
C ARG A 73 9.38 -19.83 -14.66
N ASP A 74 10.62 -19.36 -14.59
CA ASP A 74 11.80 -20.20 -14.85
C ASP A 74 12.34 -20.85 -13.56
N MET A 75 12.01 -20.26 -12.39
CA MET A 75 12.34 -20.75 -11.06
C MET A 75 11.07 -20.87 -10.17
N PRO A 76 10.12 -21.79 -10.48
CA PRO A 76 8.85 -21.89 -9.74
C PRO A 76 9.03 -22.26 -8.25
N TRP A 77 10.14 -22.88 -7.88
CA TRP A 77 10.50 -23.17 -6.50
C TRP A 77 10.73 -21.92 -5.62
N LEU A 78 10.92 -20.74 -6.22
CA LEU A 78 10.94 -19.46 -5.51
C LEU A 78 9.54 -18.96 -5.12
N ALA A 79 8.47 -19.59 -5.60
CA ALA A 79 7.11 -19.15 -5.29
C ALA A 79 6.82 -19.03 -3.78
N PRO A 80 7.20 -20.02 -2.90
CA PRO A 80 7.01 -19.88 -1.46
C PRO A 80 7.81 -18.73 -0.84
N VAL A 81 9.00 -18.43 -1.36
CA VAL A 81 9.79 -17.27 -0.91
C VAL A 81 9.09 -15.95 -1.26
N SER A 82 8.44 -15.89 -2.42
CA SER A 82 7.68 -14.71 -2.86
C SER A 82 6.47 -14.41 -1.95
N TRP A 83 5.95 -15.40 -1.21
CA TRP A 83 4.82 -15.23 -0.29
C TRP A 83 5.06 -14.16 0.78
N ALA A 84 6.31 -13.95 1.20
CA ALA A 84 6.67 -12.92 2.16
C ALA A 84 6.31 -11.49 1.69
N PHE A 85 6.24 -11.28 0.38
CA PHE A 85 6.00 -9.98 -0.23
C PHE A 85 4.56 -9.77 -0.73
N GLN A 86 3.72 -10.79 -0.64
CA GLN A 86 2.35 -10.75 -1.13
C GLN A 86 1.37 -10.33 -0.03
N THR A 87 1.47 -9.10 0.40
CA THR A 87 0.83 -8.55 1.60
C THR A 87 -0.50 -7.85 1.34
N LEU A 88 -1.10 -8.11 0.18
CA LEU A 88 -2.32 -7.42 -0.26
C LEU A 88 -3.51 -7.71 0.67
N ALA A 89 -3.64 -8.94 1.17
CA ALA A 89 -4.69 -9.30 2.12
C ALA A 89 -4.58 -8.51 3.43
N VAL A 90 -3.35 -8.27 3.93
CA VAL A 90 -3.11 -7.42 5.11
C VAL A 90 -3.53 -5.98 4.84
N PHE A 91 -3.32 -5.48 3.62
CA PHE A 91 -3.77 -4.15 3.25
C PHE A 91 -5.30 -4.03 3.29
N PHE A 92 -6.03 -5.02 2.76
CA PHE A 92 -7.49 -5.05 2.81
C PHE A 92 -8.02 -5.24 4.25
N LEU A 93 -7.37 -6.05 5.08
CA LEU A 93 -7.68 -6.19 6.51
C LEU A 93 -7.62 -4.83 7.23
N VAL A 94 -6.49 -4.13 7.08
CA VAL A 94 -6.29 -2.79 7.65
C VAL A 94 -7.28 -1.80 7.04
N GLY A 95 -7.52 -1.90 5.73
CA GLY A 95 -8.48 -1.08 5.00
C GLY A 95 -9.89 -1.19 5.55
N GLY A 96 -10.39 -2.41 5.74
CA GLY A 96 -11.70 -2.70 6.32
C GLY A 96 -11.82 -2.17 7.76
N HIS A 97 -10.78 -2.41 8.59
CA HIS A 97 -10.72 -1.89 9.94
C HIS A 97 -10.80 -0.35 9.98
N VAL A 98 -9.96 0.33 9.20
CA VAL A 98 -9.90 1.80 9.16
C VAL A 98 -11.15 2.41 8.52
N ALA A 99 -11.73 1.77 7.50
CA ALA A 99 -12.96 2.24 6.85
C ALA A 99 -14.15 2.15 7.82
N THR A 100 -14.35 0.99 8.46
CA THR A 100 -15.45 0.76 9.41
C THR A 100 -15.35 1.69 10.61
N ARG A 101 -14.18 1.78 11.26
CA ARG A 101 -13.95 2.69 12.38
C ARG A 101 -14.15 4.15 12.00
N GLY A 102 -13.65 4.54 10.81
CA GLY A 102 -13.76 5.91 10.31
C GLY A 102 -15.19 6.28 9.95
N TYR A 103 -15.98 5.35 9.41
CA TYR A 103 -17.39 5.55 9.13
C TYR A 103 -18.22 5.69 10.41
N ALA A 104 -17.99 4.79 11.40
CA ALA A 104 -18.65 4.88 12.69
C ALA A 104 -18.36 6.22 13.40
N SER A 105 -17.10 6.67 13.39
CA SER A 105 -16.70 7.96 13.94
C SER A 105 -17.28 9.16 13.18
N ALA A 106 -17.42 9.10 11.86
CA ALA A 106 -18.06 10.16 11.07
C ALA A 106 -19.55 10.26 11.42
N ARG A 107 -20.23 9.12 11.55
CA ARG A 107 -21.64 9.06 11.97
C ARG A 107 -21.86 9.62 13.38
N SER A 108 -21.00 9.30 14.34
CA SER A 108 -21.13 9.83 15.70
C SER A 108 -20.97 11.36 15.77
N ARG A 109 -20.30 11.96 14.79
CA ARG A 109 -20.19 13.42 14.65
C ARG A 109 -21.28 14.05 13.78
N GLY A 110 -22.30 13.29 13.37
CA GLY A 110 -23.36 13.79 12.48
C GLY A 110 -22.89 14.05 11.02
N GLU A 111 -21.73 13.54 10.62
CA GLU A 111 -21.22 13.71 9.26
C GLU A 111 -22.01 12.84 8.28
N SER A 112 -22.44 13.41 7.15
CA SER A 112 -23.14 12.64 6.11
C SER A 112 -22.19 11.64 5.42
N TYR A 113 -22.75 10.49 5.01
CA TYR A 113 -22.03 9.46 4.28
C TYR A 113 -21.32 10.03 3.03
N GLY A 114 -21.99 10.85 2.24
CA GLY A 114 -21.41 11.45 1.03
C GLY A 114 -20.18 12.33 1.32
N ARG A 115 -20.18 13.07 2.42
CA ARG A 115 -19.02 13.89 2.83
C ARG A 115 -17.85 13.00 3.26
N TRP A 116 -18.11 11.99 4.08
CA TRP A 116 -17.12 11.01 4.52
C TRP A 116 -16.49 10.27 3.33
N LEU A 117 -17.32 9.74 2.41
CA LEU A 117 -16.88 9.02 1.23
C LEU A 117 -16.05 9.90 0.29
N ARG A 118 -16.55 11.09 -0.03
CA ARG A 118 -15.82 12.05 -0.89
C ARG A 118 -14.45 12.40 -0.33
N ALA A 119 -14.32 12.58 0.98
CA ALA A 119 -13.04 12.86 1.62
C ALA A 119 -12.07 11.67 1.51
N ARG A 120 -12.56 10.44 1.48
CA ARG A 120 -11.76 9.22 1.32
C ARG A 120 -11.35 9.00 -0.12
N LEU A 121 -12.29 9.04 -1.05
CA LEU A 121 -12.03 8.81 -2.47
C LEU A 121 -11.15 9.92 -3.07
N SER A 122 -11.34 11.17 -2.67
CA SER A 122 -10.48 12.24 -3.17
C SER A 122 -9.01 12.07 -2.79
N ARG A 123 -8.72 11.54 -1.59
CA ARG A 123 -7.35 11.22 -1.17
C ARG A 123 -6.76 10.04 -1.95
N LEU A 124 -7.60 9.10 -2.35
CA LEU A 124 -7.21 7.92 -3.10
C LEU A 124 -6.91 8.26 -4.56
N PHE A 125 -7.79 9.03 -5.21
CA PHE A 125 -7.75 9.27 -6.66
C PHE A 125 -6.98 10.52 -7.10
N ARG A 126 -6.79 11.53 -6.24
CA ARG A 126 -5.99 12.72 -6.62
C ARG A 126 -4.58 12.40 -7.13
N PRO A 127 -3.80 11.50 -6.48
CA PRO A 127 -2.48 11.15 -6.99
C PRO A 127 -2.52 10.36 -8.30
N VAL A 128 -3.61 9.62 -8.56
CA VAL A 128 -3.81 8.83 -9.79
C VAL A 128 -3.77 9.71 -11.03
N LEU A 129 -4.38 10.90 -10.97
CA LEU A 129 -4.39 11.84 -12.09
C LEU A 129 -2.99 12.24 -12.55
N ALA A 130 -2.04 12.37 -11.63
CA ALA A 130 -0.65 12.68 -11.97
C ALA A 130 0.03 11.53 -12.72
N VAL A 131 -0.21 10.28 -12.30
CA VAL A 131 0.31 9.10 -12.97
C VAL A 131 -0.31 8.93 -14.36
N LEU A 132 -1.63 9.08 -14.47
CA LEU A 132 -2.31 9.01 -15.76
C LEU A 132 -1.80 10.09 -16.71
N GLY A 133 -1.67 11.34 -16.26
CA GLY A 133 -1.15 12.44 -17.09
C GLY A 133 0.27 12.18 -17.56
N LEU A 134 1.19 11.74 -16.67
CA LEU A 134 2.55 11.40 -17.05
C LEU A 134 2.58 10.25 -18.07
N TRP A 135 1.87 9.16 -17.79
CA TRP A 135 1.90 8.00 -18.66
C TRP A 135 1.20 8.21 -20.01
N THR A 136 0.17 9.07 -20.06
CA THR A 136 -0.41 9.52 -21.33
C THR A 136 0.63 10.28 -22.16
N ALA A 137 1.34 11.25 -21.55
CA ALA A 137 2.40 11.99 -22.24
C ALA A 137 3.57 11.09 -22.65
N THR A 138 4.01 10.18 -21.77
CA THR A 138 5.08 9.21 -22.06
C THR A 138 4.68 8.28 -23.21
N THR A 139 3.46 7.77 -23.21
CA THR A 139 2.92 6.91 -24.28
C THR A 139 2.91 7.65 -25.61
N ALA A 140 2.41 8.89 -25.66
CA ALA A 140 2.40 9.69 -26.86
C ALA A 140 3.84 9.93 -27.39
N LEU A 141 4.77 10.28 -26.51
CA LEU A 141 6.17 10.50 -26.87
C LEU A 141 6.81 9.24 -27.43
N LEU A 142 6.62 8.08 -26.79
CA LEU A 142 7.17 6.80 -27.26
C LEU A 142 6.61 6.42 -28.64
N LEU A 143 5.31 6.59 -28.87
CA LEU A 143 4.69 6.32 -30.17
C LEU A 143 5.21 7.28 -31.27
N LEU A 144 5.36 8.56 -30.94
CA LEU A 144 5.90 9.56 -31.87
C LEU A 144 7.39 9.33 -32.18
N SER A 145 8.16 8.75 -31.25
CA SER A 145 9.56 8.38 -31.46
C SER A 145 9.75 7.06 -32.23
N GLY A 146 8.65 6.41 -32.65
CA GLY A 146 8.73 5.15 -33.39
C GLY A 146 9.01 3.91 -32.52
N ALA A 147 8.79 4.01 -31.18
CA ALA A 147 8.97 2.85 -30.31
C ALA A 147 8.00 1.72 -30.70
N GLU A 148 8.48 0.47 -30.61
CA GLU A 148 7.70 -0.71 -30.90
C GLU A 148 6.41 -0.75 -30.06
N PHE A 149 5.26 -0.98 -30.69
CA PHE A 149 3.94 -0.99 -30.03
C PHE A 149 3.87 -2.03 -28.90
N GLY A 150 4.51 -3.20 -29.04
CA GLY A 150 4.60 -4.23 -28.01
C GLY A 150 5.30 -3.74 -26.75
N THR A 151 6.38 -3.00 -26.89
CA THR A 151 7.11 -2.33 -25.80
C THR A 151 6.22 -1.29 -25.09
N VAL A 152 5.60 -0.39 -25.86
CA VAL A 152 4.70 0.64 -25.30
C VAL A 152 3.56 0.00 -24.54
N ARG A 153 2.88 -1.00 -25.11
CA ARG A 153 1.81 -1.76 -24.44
C ARG A 153 2.28 -2.40 -23.13
N THR A 154 3.48 -3.00 -23.12
CA THR A 154 4.06 -3.63 -21.93
C THR A 154 4.27 -2.61 -20.81
N LEU A 155 4.90 -1.47 -21.13
CA LEU A 155 5.16 -0.40 -20.16
C LEU A 155 3.87 0.19 -19.59
N VAL A 156 2.89 0.51 -20.45
CA VAL A 156 1.58 1.02 -20.04
C VAL A 156 0.85 0.02 -19.15
N LYS A 157 0.84 -1.27 -19.52
CA LYS A 157 0.22 -2.32 -18.72
C LYS A 157 0.85 -2.41 -17.32
N LEU A 158 2.18 -2.34 -17.23
CA LEU A 158 2.88 -2.36 -15.93
C LEU A 158 2.59 -1.11 -15.11
N ALA A 159 2.60 0.07 -15.73
CA ALA A 159 2.32 1.34 -15.04
C ALA A 159 0.90 1.40 -14.45
N LEU A 160 -0.07 0.87 -15.19
CA LEU A 160 -1.48 0.90 -14.81
C LEU A 160 -1.89 -0.32 -13.96
N SER A 161 -1.06 -1.37 -13.95
CA SER A 161 -1.38 -2.62 -13.22
C SER A 161 -1.74 -2.42 -11.75
N PRO A 162 -1.16 -1.47 -10.97
CA PRO A 162 -1.60 -1.27 -9.60
C PRO A 162 -3.01 -0.68 -9.44
N MET A 163 -3.59 -0.11 -10.51
CA MET A 163 -4.84 0.66 -10.40
C MET A 163 -6.09 -0.20 -10.22
N TRP A 164 -6.10 -1.45 -10.71
CA TRP A 164 -7.22 -2.36 -10.48
C TRP A 164 -7.53 -2.54 -8.99
N PHE A 165 -6.46 -2.68 -8.20
CA PHE A 165 -6.55 -2.80 -6.75
C PHE A 165 -7.22 -1.57 -6.11
N LEU A 166 -6.87 -0.36 -6.58
CA LEU A 166 -7.47 0.88 -6.11
C LEU A 166 -8.97 0.93 -6.36
N LEU A 167 -9.42 0.45 -7.51
CA LEU A 167 -10.85 0.40 -7.86
C LEU A 167 -11.60 -0.53 -6.93
N VAL A 168 -11.09 -1.75 -6.71
CA VAL A 168 -11.68 -2.70 -5.76
C VAL A 168 -11.69 -2.12 -4.35
N PHE A 169 -10.58 -1.54 -3.89
CA PHE A 169 -10.48 -0.93 -2.57
C PHE A 169 -11.44 0.26 -2.40
N ALA A 170 -11.61 1.08 -3.43
CA ALA A 170 -12.56 2.19 -3.45
C ALA A 170 -14.01 1.70 -3.38
N ALA A 171 -14.35 0.67 -4.15
CA ALA A 171 -15.68 0.04 -4.14
C ALA A 171 -16.02 -0.55 -2.75
N LEU A 172 -15.10 -1.30 -2.14
CA LEU A 172 -15.29 -1.85 -0.80
C LEU A 172 -15.35 -0.76 0.27
N THR A 173 -14.58 0.31 0.12
CA THR A 173 -14.67 1.49 1.01
C THR A 173 -16.03 2.17 0.87
N ALA A 174 -16.54 2.34 -0.34
CA ALA A 174 -17.87 2.88 -0.57
C ALA A 174 -18.97 1.97 0.01
N ALA A 175 -18.82 0.66 -0.14
CA ALA A 175 -19.76 -0.31 0.40
C ALA A 175 -19.66 -0.51 1.94
N THR A 176 -18.75 0.18 2.64
CA THR A 176 -18.54 0.02 4.10
C THR A 176 -19.83 0.01 4.93
N PRO A 177 -20.84 0.88 4.70
CA PRO A 177 -22.08 0.84 5.48
C PRO A 177 -22.79 -0.53 5.42
N LEU A 178 -22.76 -1.19 4.28
CA LEU A 178 -23.37 -2.52 4.05
C LEU A 178 -22.48 -3.64 4.60
N LEU A 179 -21.16 -3.47 4.47
CA LEU A 179 -20.17 -4.50 4.80
C LEU A 179 -19.78 -4.52 6.28
N ALA A 180 -20.03 -3.45 7.02
CA ALA A 180 -19.57 -3.29 8.40
C ALA A 180 -20.06 -4.41 9.35
N ARG A 181 -21.16 -5.08 9.01
CA ARG A 181 -21.75 -6.19 9.80
C ARG A 181 -21.71 -7.54 9.07
N LEU A 182 -21.21 -7.57 7.83
CA LEU A 182 -21.13 -8.79 7.04
C LEU A 182 -20.11 -9.77 7.65
N SER A 183 -20.50 -11.02 7.81
CA SER A 183 -19.58 -12.08 8.23
C SER A 183 -18.58 -12.40 7.10
N PRO A 184 -17.27 -12.56 7.41
CA PRO A 184 -16.26 -12.96 6.43
C PRO A 184 -16.50 -14.33 5.80
N LEU A 185 -17.33 -15.16 6.42
CA LEU A 185 -17.67 -16.50 5.92
C LEU A 185 -18.46 -16.43 4.60
N TRP A 186 -19.35 -15.44 4.45
CA TRP A 186 -20.17 -15.35 3.24
C TRP A 186 -19.35 -15.15 1.97
N PRO A 187 -18.46 -14.15 1.87
CA PRO A 187 -17.64 -14.02 0.69
C PRO A 187 -16.64 -15.19 0.51
N LEU A 188 -16.17 -15.82 1.59
CA LEU A 188 -15.35 -17.03 1.50
C LEU A 188 -16.12 -18.19 0.86
N VAL A 189 -17.38 -18.42 1.27
CA VAL A 189 -18.27 -19.44 0.67
C VAL A 189 -18.52 -19.14 -0.81
N VAL A 190 -18.69 -17.88 -1.19
CA VAL A 190 -18.83 -17.50 -2.60
C VAL A 190 -17.59 -17.89 -3.41
N VAL A 191 -16.37 -17.57 -2.92
CA VAL A 191 -15.13 -17.94 -3.62
C VAL A 191 -14.99 -19.45 -3.73
N LEU A 192 -15.29 -20.19 -2.66
CA LEU A 192 -15.28 -21.66 -2.67
C LEU A 192 -16.21 -22.23 -3.76
N HIS A 193 -17.43 -21.72 -3.84
CA HIS A 193 -18.40 -22.21 -4.85
C HIS A 193 -17.98 -21.83 -6.26
N VAL A 194 -17.47 -20.63 -6.47
CA VAL A 194 -16.96 -20.19 -7.79
C VAL A 194 -15.82 -21.08 -8.24
N ASP A 195 -14.85 -21.36 -7.37
CA ASP A 195 -13.72 -22.21 -7.74
C ASP A 195 -14.14 -23.67 -7.94
N LEU A 196 -15.05 -24.19 -7.11
CA LEU A 196 -15.61 -25.52 -7.30
C LEU A 196 -16.32 -25.64 -8.66
N LEU A 197 -17.13 -24.67 -9.04
CA LEU A 197 -17.80 -24.64 -10.34
C LEU A 197 -16.79 -24.57 -11.48
N ARG A 198 -15.76 -23.72 -11.38
CA ARG A 198 -14.78 -23.51 -12.46
C ARG A 198 -13.82 -24.69 -12.61
N PHE A 199 -13.23 -25.14 -11.52
CA PHE A 199 -12.16 -26.14 -11.55
C PHE A 199 -12.69 -27.58 -11.36
N GLY A 200 -13.81 -27.74 -10.63
CA GLY A 200 -14.43 -29.05 -10.41
C GLY A 200 -15.44 -29.44 -11.50
N PHE A 201 -16.25 -28.50 -11.98
CA PHE A 201 -17.32 -28.76 -12.94
C PHE A 201 -17.11 -28.15 -14.33
N GLY A 202 -15.94 -27.53 -14.57
CA GLY A 202 -15.61 -26.96 -15.88
C GLY A 202 -16.47 -25.75 -16.28
N ALA A 203 -17.00 -25.01 -15.32
CA ALA A 203 -17.80 -23.81 -15.61
C ALA A 203 -16.95 -22.72 -16.31
N PRO A 204 -17.57 -21.80 -17.09
CA PRO A 204 -16.88 -20.79 -17.86
C PRO A 204 -15.95 -19.93 -17.01
N SER A 205 -14.77 -19.58 -17.55
CA SER A 205 -13.73 -18.82 -16.86
C SER A 205 -14.19 -17.42 -16.39
N TRP A 206 -15.16 -16.81 -17.08
CA TRP A 206 -15.72 -15.50 -16.70
C TRP A 206 -16.35 -15.50 -15.30
N LEU A 207 -16.82 -16.66 -14.81
CA LEU A 207 -17.39 -16.79 -13.48
C LEU A 207 -16.37 -16.39 -12.39
N GLY A 208 -15.08 -16.52 -12.66
CA GLY A 208 -14.00 -16.08 -11.78
C GLY A 208 -14.04 -14.58 -11.46
N TRP A 209 -14.67 -13.74 -12.29
CA TRP A 209 -14.80 -12.31 -12.00
C TRP A 209 -15.65 -12.03 -10.76
N VAL A 210 -16.54 -12.95 -10.37
CA VAL A 210 -17.27 -12.89 -9.09
C VAL A 210 -16.27 -12.96 -7.92
N SER A 211 -15.22 -13.78 -8.04
CA SER A 211 -14.17 -13.90 -7.04
C SER A 211 -13.30 -12.64 -6.95
N LEU A 212 -13.27 -11.78 -7.97
CA LEU A 212 -12.54 -10.50 -7.87
C LEU A 212 -13.09 -9.62 -6.73
N ALA A 213 -14.41 -9.56 -6.60
CA ALA A 213 -15.03 -8.84 -5.50
C ALA A 213 -15.04 -9.67 -4.21
N ALA A 214 -15.48 -10.93 -4.28
CA ALA A 214 -15.66 -11.80 -3.12
C ALA A 214 -14.31 -12.10 -2.43
N GLY A 215 -13.25 -12.38 -3.18
CA GLY A 215 -11.93 -12.71 -2.63
C GLY A 215 -11.35 -11.59 -1.77
N TRP A 216 -11.42 -10.34 -2.24
CA TRP A 216 -10.93 -9.19 -1.47
C TRP A 216 -11.90 -8.73 -0.38
N LEU A 217 -13.17 -9.08 -0.52
CA LEU A 217 -14.17 -8.84 0.51
C LEU A 217 -13.89 -9.65 1.78
N VAL A 218 -13.30 -10.85 1.68
CA VAL A 218 -12.92 -11.67 2.85
C VAL A 218 -12.01 -10.91 3.82
N PRO A 219 -10.79 -10.46 3.43
CA PRO A 219 -9.93 -9.74 4.35
C PRO A 219 -10.50 -8.37 4.76
N PHE A 220 -11.30 -7.71 3.90
CA PHE A 220 -11.94 -6.44 4.23
C PHE A 220 -12.98 -6.61 5.34
N THR A 221 -13.86 -7.62 5.27
CA THR A 221 -14.85 -7.92 6.30
C THR A 221 -14.22 -8.47 7.58
N LEU A 222 -13.07 -9.19 7.48
CA LEU A 222 -12.25 -9.50 8.66
C LEU A 222 -11.78 -8.22 9.37
N GLY A 223 -11.39 -7.18 8.61
CA GLY A 223 -11.06 -5.87 9.16
C GLY A 223 -12.24 -5.20 9.88
N ALA A 224 -13.45 -5.34 9.33
CA ALA A 224 -14.67 -4.87 9.98
C ALA A 224 -14.97 -5.68 11.26
N ALA A 225 -14.85 -7.01 11.24
CA ALA A 225 -14.96 -7.89 12.40
C ALA A 225 -13.93 -7.54 13.48
N TRP A 226 -12.70 -7.22 13.09
CA TRP A 226 -11.69 -6.71 14.01
C TRP A 226 -12.13 -5.40 14.70
N THR A 227 -12.76 -4.49 13.98
CA THR A 227 -13.31 -3.24 14.57
C THR A 227 -14.38 -3.51 15.61
N ARG A 228 -15.15 -4.60 15.46
CA ARG A 228 -16.18 -5.03 16.42
C ARG A 228 -15.62 -5.79 17.64
N GLY A 229 -14.30 -6.05 17.69
CA GLY A 229 -13.63 -6.81 18.77
C GLY A 229 -13.69 -8.34 18.60
N GLU A 230 -14.26 -8.86 17.52
CA GLU A 230 -14.42 -10.31 17.31
C GLU A 230 -13.09 -11.04 17.12
N LEU A 231 -12.04 -10.31 16.70
CA LEU A 231 -10.71 -10.85 16.42
C LEU A 231 -9.64 -10.45 17.47
N ASP A 232 -10.02 -9.92 18.61
CA ASP A 232 -9.06 -9.47 19.63
C ASP A 232 -8.42 -10.62 20.42
N ARG A 233 -9.01 -11.80 20.39
CA ARG A 233 -8.46 -13.00 21.05
C ARG A 233 -7.31 -13.58 20.22
N ARG A 234 -6.18 -13.90 20.86
CA ARG A 234 -5.04 -14.56 20.23
C ARG A 234 -5.43 -15.83 19.47
N ARG A 235 -6.44 -16.58 19.96
CA ARG A 235 -6.99 -17.75 19.28
C ARG A 235 -7.47 -17.45 17.87
N ALA A 236 -8.14 -16.33 17.63
CA ALA A 236 -8.60 -15.96 16.30
C ALA A 236 -7.42 -15.81 15.32
N GLY A 237 -6.36 -15.13 15.75
CA GLY A 237 -5.12 -15.03 14.95
C GLY A 237 -4.47 -16.38 14.67
N LEU A 238 -4.41 -17.28 15.65
CA LEU A 238 -3.85 -18.63 15.49
C LEU A 238 -4.70 -19.50 14.55
N VAL A 239 -6.03 -19.47 14.68
CA VAL A 239 -6.95 -20.22 13.80
C VAL A 239 -6.84 -19.75 12.35
N LEU A 240 -6.81 -18.43 12.15
CA LEU A 240 -6.64 -17.87 10.80
C LEU A 240 -5.26 -18.23 10.20
N LEU A 241 -4.20 -18.15 11.00
CA LEU A 241 -2.84 -18.49 10.54
C LEU A 241 -2.75 -19.99 10.22
N ALA A 242 -3.05 -20.86 11.17
CA ALA A 242 -2.91 -22.31 11.01
C ALA A 242 -3.90 -22.85 9.96
N GLY A 243 -5.17 -22.48 10.04
CA GLY A 243 -6.21 -22.92 9.11
C GLY A 243 -5.95 -22.39 7.68
N GLY A 244 -5.60 -21.12 7.56
CA GLY A 244 -5.26 -20.52 6.26
C GLY A 244 -4.03 -21.18 5.63
N THR A 245 -2.97 -21.41 6.42
CA THR A 245 -1.75 -22.09 5.93
C THR A 245 -2.04 -23.53 5.52
N ALA A 246 -2.74 -24.29 6.36
CA ALA A 246 -3.08 -25.67 6.06
C ALA A 246 -3.96 -25.80 4.81
N ALA A 247 -4.97 -24.93 4.68
CA ALA A 247 -5.84 -24.90 3.51
C ALA A 247 -5.06 -24.53 2.24
N THR A 248 -4.19 -23.51 2.30
CA THR A 248 -3.35 -23.12 1.16
C THR A 248 -2.42 -24.26 0.76
N ALA A 249 -1.74 -24.89 1.71
CA ALA A 249 -0.88 -26.04 1.44
C ALA A 249 -1.66 -27.19 0.80
N ALA A 250 -2.84 -27.51 1.32
CA ALA A 250 -3.71 -28.56 0.76
C ALA A 250 -4.14 -28.25 -0.69
N LEU A 251 -4.54 -27.02 -0.96
CA LEU A 251 -4.96 -26.60 -2.30
C LEU A 251 -3.82 -26.66 -3.31
N VAL A 252 -2.61 -26.25 -2.91
CA VAL A 252 -1.42 -26.28 -3.77
C VAL A 252 -0.93 -27.73 -3.96
N ALA A 253 -0.89 -28.54 -2.87
CA ALA A 253 -0.30 -29.88 -2.94
C ALA A 253 -1.22 -30.91 -3.60
N TRP A 254 -2.55 -30.80 -3.40
CA TRP A 254 -3.50 -31.86 -3.79
C TRP A 254 -4.61 -31.42 -4.76
N ALA A 255 -4.93 -30.11 -4.81
CA ALA A 255 -6.00 -29.61 -5.67
C ALA A 255 -5.48 -28.92 -6.95
N GLY A 256 -4.18 -28.97 -7.23
CA GLY A 256 -3.58 -28.48 -8.47
C GLY A 256 -3.51 -26.95 -8.61
N TYR A 257 -3.70 -26.20 -7.52
CA TYR A 257 -3.50 -24.74 -7.57
C TYR A 257 -2.03 -24.36 -7.71
N PRO A 258 -1.68 -23.33 -8.50
CA PRO A 258 -0.30 -22.88 -8.61
C PRO A 258 0.27 -22.48 -7.24
N ALA A 259 1.55 -22.78 -6.99
CA ALA A 259 2.24 -22.30 -5.79
C ALA A 259 2.44 -20.76 -5.80
N SER A 260 2.52 -20.14 -6.98
CA SER A 260 2.63 -18.69 -7.08
C SER A 260 1.30 -18.01 -6.73
N MET A 261 1.34 -17.12 -5.75
CA MET A 261 0.19 -16.28 -5.35
C MET A 261 0.15 -14.95 -6.12
N VAL A 262 0.97 -14.77 -7.16
CA VAL A 262 0.96 -13.63 -8.10
C VAL A 262 0.75 -14.15 -9.52
N GLY A 263 0.34 -13.24 -10.42
CA GLY A 263 0.30 -13.55 -11.85
C GLY A 263 1.71 -13.78 -12.39
N VAL A 264 1.91 -14.92 -13.06
CA VAL A 264 3.14 -15.26 -13.77
C VAL A 264 2.86 -15.17 -15.26
N PRO A 265 3.61 -14.36 -16.04
CA PRO A 265 3.39 -14.24 -17.47
C PRO A 265 3.47 -15.60 -18.17
N GLY A 266 2.41 -15.97 -18.93
CA GLY A 266 2.32 -17.25 -19.65
C GLY A 266 1.87 -18.45 -18.81
N ALA A 267 1.56 -18.29 -17.53
CA ALA A 267 0.94 -19.36 -16.74
C ALA A 267 -0.55 -19.53 -17.11
N PRO A 268 -1.06 -20.78 -17.18
CA PRO A 268 -2.44 -21.04 -17.57
C PRO A 268 -3.45 -20.60 -16.52
N VAL A 269 -3.06 -20.59 -15.24
CA VAL A 269 -3.89 -20.19 -14.11
C VAL A 269 -3.13 -19.18 -13.24
N SER A 270 -3.81 -18.12 -12.86
CA SER A 270 -3.31 -17.13 -11.86
C SER A 270 -4.13 -17.28 -10.59
N ASN A 271 -3.46 -17.33 -9.43
CA ASN A 271 -4.15 -17.26 -8.15
C ASN A 271 -4.66 -15.86 -7.79
N LEU A 272 -4.17 -14.83 -8.50
CA LEU A 272 -4.47 -13.43 -8.17
C LEU A 272 -5.48 -12.77 -9.13
N ASP A 273 -5.57 -13.24 -10.36
CA ASP A 273 -6.33 -12.57 -11.42
C ASP A 273 -7.22 -13.57 -12.19
N PRO A 274 -8.46 -13.75 -11.75
CA PRO A 274 -9.09 -13.30 -10.50
C PRO A 274 -8.62 -14.12 -9.27
N PRO A 275 -8.81 -13.58 -8.03
CA PRO A 275 -8.40 -14.29 -6.82
C PRO A 275 -9.08 -15.66 -6.69
N THR A 276 -8.27 -16.70 -6.50
CA THR A 276 -8.74 -18.06 -6.26
C THR A 276 -8.89 -18.35 -4.76
N LEU A 277 -9.47 -19.50 -4.43
CA LEU A 277 -9.56 -19.97 -3.05
C LEU A 277 -8.16 -20.12 -2.42
N ALA A 278 -7.15 -20.53 -3.19
CA ALA A 278 -5.78 -20.61 -2.70
C ALA A 278 -5.23 -19.23 -2.28
N ALA A 279 -5.46 -18.18 -3.08
CA ALA A 279 -5.06 -16.82 -2.70
C ALA A 279 -5.84 -16.30 -1.49
N VAL A 280 -7.11 -16.64 -1.36
CA VAL A 280 -7.95 -16.22 -0.23
C VAL A 280 -7.53 -16.92 1.06
N THR A 281 -7.29 -18.24 1.04
CA THR A 281 -6.82 -18.98 2.23
C THR A 281 -5.44 -18.55 2.65
N PHE A 282 -4.54 -18.29 1.70
CA PHE A 282 -3.26 -17.64 1.97
C PHE A 282 -3.43 -16.25 2.61
N GLY A 283 -4.36 -15.45 2.11
CA GLY A 283 -4.72 -14.17 2.71
C GLY A 283 -5.25 -14.28 4.13
N LEU A 284 -6.01 -15.33 4.47
CA LEU A 284 -6.43 -15.62 5.83
C LEU A 284 -5.24 -15.89 6.76
N ALA A 285 -4.26 -16.68 6.29
CA ALA A 285 -3.02 -16.92 7.04
C ALA A 285 -2.27 -15.62 7.33
N GLN A 286 -2.15 -14.75 6.33
CA GLN A 286 -1.52 -13.44 6.49
C GLN A 286 -2.28 -12.52 7.46
N CYS A 287 -3.61 -12.51 7.39
CA CYS A 287 -4.44 -11.77 8.35
C CYS A 287 -4.22 -12.29 9.77
N GLY A 288 -4.16 -13.61 9.96
CA GLY A 288 -3.85 -14.24 11.24
C GLY A 288 -2.50 -13.80 11.78
N LEU A 289 -1.45 -13.87 10.94
CA LEU A 289 -0.11 -13.40 11.29
C LEU A 289 -0.09 -11.91 11.67
N ALA A 290 -0.79 -11.07 10.90
CA ALA A 290 -0.89 -9.63 11.16
C ALA A 290 -1.50 -9.34 12.53
N LEU A 291 -2.58 -10.04 12.89
CA LEU A 291 -3.22 -9.91 14.20
C LEU A 291 -2.28 -10.35 15.34
N LEU A 292 -1.53 -11.44 15.17
CA LEU A 292 -0.58 -11.94 16.17
C LEU A 292 0.64 -11.01 16.35
N LEU A 293 1.05 -10.31 15.28
CA LEU A 293 2.16 -9.37 15.32
C LEU A 293 1.79 -8.01 15.94
N ARG A 294 0.50 -7.71 16.15
CA ARG A 294 0.00 -6.41 16.60
C ARG A 294 0.71 -5.88 17.84
N ASP A 295 0.84 -6.71 18.88
CA ASP A 295 1.46 -6.27 20.14
C ASP A 295 2.97 -6.05 20.00
N ARG A 296 3.64 -6.84 19.19
CA ARG A 296 5.05 -6.62 18.87
C ARG A 296 5.24 -5.30 18.12
N LEU A 297 4.40 -5.04 17.13
CA LEU A 297 4.42 -3.78 16.38
C LEU A 297 4.13 -2.57 17.26
N ARG A 298 3.19 -2.68 18.20
CA ARG A 298 2.96 -1.63 19.22
C ARG A 298 4.21 -1.34 20.04
N ARG A 299 4.94 -2.38 20.49
CA ARG A 299 6.20 -2.19 21.23
C ARG A 299 7.30 -1.54 20.40
N VAL A 300 7.46 -1.99 19.16
CA VAL A 300 8.48 -1.44 18.24
C VAL A 300 8.20 0.02 17.92
N THR A 301 6.94 0.37 17.65
CA THR A 301 6.54 1.74 17.29
C THR A 301 6.47 2.70 18.47
N ARG A 302 6.77 2.25 19.71
CA ARG A 302 7.06 3.15 20.85
C ARG A 302 8.39 3.89 20.66
N ARG A 303 9.32 3.33 19.87
CA ARG A 303 10.60 3.99 19.56
C ARG A 303 10.35 5.12 18.56
N PRO A 304 10.72 6.40 18.84
CA PRO A 304 10.40 7.53 17.98
C PRO A 304 10.89 7.37 16.53
N VAL A 305 12.08 6.79 16.33
CA VAL A 305 12.66 6.57 15.00
C VAL A 305 11.83 5.55 14.19
N ALA A 306 11.44 4.42 14.81
CA ALA A 306 10.60 3.40 14.17
C ALA A 306 9.23 3.97 13.82
N TRP A 307 8.64 4.75 14.73
CA TRP A 307 7.38 5.43 14.47
C TRP A 307 7.48 6.44 13.34
N ALA A 308 8.53 7.26 13.32
CA ALA A 308 8.73 8.24 12.27
C ALA A 308 8.84 7.58 10.88
N ALA A 309 9.55 6.46 10.76
CA ALA A 309 9.63 5.69 9.51
C ALA A 309 8.24 5.21 9.08
N VAL A 310 7.46 4.60 9.98
CA VAL A 310 6.07 4.17 9.72
C VAL A 310 5.19 5.36 9.31
N ALA A 311 5.29 6.48 10.02
CA ALA A 311 4.50 7.67 9.73
C ALA A 311 4.81 8.25 8.35
N VAL A 312 6.09 8.33 7.95
CA VAL A 312 6.52 8.80 6.63
C VAL A 312 5.96 7.90 5.53
N VAL A 313 6.10 6.57 5.66
CA VAL A 313 5.53 5.62 4.69
C VAL A 313 4.03 5.79 4.57
N ASN A 314 3.30 5.91 5.69
CA ASN A 314 1.84 6.08 5.65
C ASN A 314 1.40 7.43 5.06
N LEU A 315 2.13 8.51 5.31
CA LEU A 315 1.84 9.83 4.74
C LEU A 315 2.15 9.89 3.23
N SER A 316 2.96 8.98 2.75
CA SER A 316 3.40 8.88 1.35
C SER A 316 2.86 7.62 0.65
N ALA A 317 1.93 6.92 1.30
CA ALA A 317 1.44 5.60 0.91
C ALA A 317 0.98 5.54 -0.55
N MET A 318 0.17 6.50 -0.96
CA MET A 318 -0.37 6.56 -2.32
C MET A 318 0.70 6.90 -3.35
N THR A 319 1.61 7.81 -3.03
CA THR A 319 2.73 8.16 -3.93
C THR A 319 3.65 6.95 -4.09
N ILE A 320 4.07 6.30 -3.00
CA ILE A 320 4.91 5.10 -3.05
C ILE A 320 4.22 4.01 -3.89
N PHE A 321 2.95 3.73 -3.60
CA PHE A 321 2.19 2.68 -4.27
C PHE A 321 2.01 2.94 -5.77
N LEU A 322 1.75 4.17 -6.19
CA LEU A 322 1.50 4.49 -7.59
C LEU A 322 2.77 4.59 -8.43
N TRP A 323 3.90 4.99 -7.83
CA TRP A 323 5.12 5.30 -8.56
C TRP A 323 6.17 4.18 -8.55
N HIS A 324 6.00 3.09 -7.75
CA HIS A 324 7.01 2.04 -7.65
C HIS A 324 7.28 1.32 -8.98
N GLN A 325 6.25 1.07 -9.80
CA GLN A 325 6.43 0.48 -11.13
C GLN A 325 7.11 1.46 -12.09
N THR A 326 6.75 2.74 -12.03
CA THR A 326 7.43 3.79 -12.79
C THR A 326 8.91 3.87 -12.41
N ALA A 327 9.25 3.77 -11.13
CA ALA A 327 10.64 3.77 -10.68
C ALA A 327 11.42 2.57 -11.23
N LEU A 328 10.83 1.38 -11.21
CA LEU A 328 11.43 0.18 -11.82
C LEU A 328 11.66 0.39 -13.33
N MET A 329 10.63 0.84 -14.05
CA MET A 329 10.70 1.03 -15.50
C MET A 329 11.67 2.15 -15.88
N ALA A 330 11.70 3.25 -15.16
CA ALA A 330 12.62 4.36 -15.38
C ALA A 330 14.08 3.92 -15.17
N THR A 331 14.36 3.14 -14.13
CA THR A 331 15.70 2.58 -13.91
C THR A 331 16.06 1.63 -15.06
N THR A 332 15.18 0.70 -15.43
CA THR A 332 15.44 -0.26 -16.50
C THR A 332 15.64 0.44 -17.84
N ALA A 333 14.75 1.36 -18.22
CA ALA A 333 14.89 2.08 -19.48
C ALA A 333 16.12 3.00 -19.53
N GLY A 334 16.37 3.73 -18.43
CA GLY A 334 17.51 4.66 -18.35
C GLY A 334 18.88 3.98 -18.40
N THR A 335 18.97 2.73 -17.93
CA THR A 335 20.23 1.98 -17.94
C THR A 335 20.44 1.16 -19.22
N LEU A 336 19.46 1.09 -20.13
CA LEU A 336 19.64 0.44 -21.44
C LEU A 336 20.76 1.09 -22.28
N LEU A 337 21.00 2.38 -22.08
CA LEU A 337 22.10 3.11 -22.74
C LEU A 337 23.50 2.59 -22.32
N LEU A 338 23.58 1.91 -21.17
CA LEU A 338 24.81 1.28 -20.66
C LEU A 338 24.97 -0.18 -21.13
N GLY A 339 24.03 -0.66 -21.97
CA GLY A 339 23.98 -2.04 -22.42
C GLY A 339 23.02 -2.93 -21.61
N ARG A 340 23.09 -4.24 -21.87
CA ARG A 340 22.22 -5.24 -21.21
C ARG A 340 22.79 -5.63 -19.86
N LEU A 341 22.22 -5.09 -18.79
CA LEU A 341 22.69 -5.31 -17.42
C LEU A 341 21.96 -6.48 -16.77
N PRO A 342 22.69 -7.36 -16.02
CA PRO A 342 22.09 -8.43 -15.25
C PRO A 342 21.10 -7.91 -14.22
N GLY A 343 20.03 -8.65 -13.99
CA GLY A 343 18.98 -8.27 -13.04
C GLY A 343 18.02 -7.19 -13.53
N LEU A 344 18.31 -6.52 -14.68
CA LEU A 344 17.44 -5.51 -15.30
C LEU A 344 16.90 -5.95 -16.67
N HIS A 345 17.79 -6.31 -17.60
CA HIS A 345 17.47 -6.54 -19.02
C HIS A 345 17.62 -7.99 -19.45
N THR A 346 18.30 -8.82 -18.63
CA THR A 346 18.54 -10.24 -18.91
C THR A 346 17.37 -11.10 -18.46
N ARG A 347 17.29 -12.33 -18.96
CA ARG A 347 16.29 -13.33 -18.53
C ARG A 347 16.44 -13.66 -17.04
N PRO A 348 15.32 -13.78 -16.32
CA PRO A 348 15.33 -14.10 -14.89
C PRO A 348 15.33 -15.63 -14.65
N ASP A 349 16.34 -16.35 -15.12
CA ASP A 349 16.41 -17.80 -15.19
C ASP A 349 17.41 -18.44 -14.19
N GLY A 350 18.15 -17.62 -13.40
CA GLY A 350 19.13 -18.09 -12.44
C GLY A 350 19.19 -17.27 -11.15
N LEU A 351 19.86 -17.81 -10.13
CA LEU A 351 20.08 -17.13 -8.83
C LEU A 351 21.02 -15.91 -8.96
N ASP A 352 21.91 -15.91 -9.92
CA ASP A 352 22.75 -14.77 -10.30
C ASP A 352 21.89 -13.57 -10.71
N TRP A 353 20.83 -13.81 -11.49
CA TRP A 353 19.85 -12.76 -11.79
C TRP A 353 19.17 -12.23 -10.53
N VAL A 354 18.77 -13.11 -9.60
CA VAL A 354 18.14 -12.71 -8.33
C VAL A 354 19.10 -11.88 -7.48
N ALA A 355 20.37 -12.31 -7.37
CA ALA A 355 21.40 -11.57 -6.64
C ALA A 355 21.64 -10.17 -7.25
N ALA A 356 21.79 -10.10 -8.59
CA ALA A 356 21.88 -8.83 -9.30
C ALA A 356 20.64 -7.95 -9.10
N ARG A 357 19.43 -8.54 -9.13
CA ARG A 357 18.18 -7.81 -8.88
C ARG A 357 18.12 -7.21 -7.47
N ILE A 358 18.56 -7.95 -6.46
CA ILE A 358 18.66 -7.45 -5.07
C ILE A 358 19.63 -6.27 -5.00
N ALA A 359 20.75 -6.32 -5.70
CA ALA A 359 21.70 -5.21 -5.75
C ALA A 359 21.12 -3.94 -6.40
N TRP A 360 20.11 -4.05 -7.27
CA TRP A 360 19.41 -2.92 -7.86
C TRP A 360 18.34 -2.29 -6.96
N LEU A 361 17.90 -2.94 -5.88
CA LEU A 361 16.85 -2.40 -4.99
C LEU A 361 17.16 -1.00 -4.44
N PRO A 362 18.39 -0.65 -4.02
CA PRO A 362 18.72 0.70 -3.59
C PRO A 362 18.52 1.75 -4.68
N VAL A 363 18.83 1.41 -5.94
CA VAL A 363 18.65 2.32 -7.07
C VAL A 363 17.16 2.54 -7.34
N PHE A 364 16.34 1.48 -7.33
CA PHE A 364 14.88 1.62 -7.43
C PHE A 364 14.33 2.50 -6.30
N ALA A 365 14.83 2.32 -5.08
CA ALA A 365 14.42 3.12 -3.93
C ALA A 365 14.80 4.59 -4.10
N LEU A 366 15.98 4.91 -4.63
CA LEU A 366 16.42 6.28 -4.90
C LEU A 366 15.55 6.93 -5.99
N VAL A 367 15.27 6.23 -7.08
CA VAL A 367 14.38 6.73 -8.15
C VAL A 367 12.96 6.93 -7.62
N LEU A 368 12.45 5.99 -6.80
CA LEU A 368 11.16 6.14 -6.14
C LEU A 368 11.14 7.34 -5.18
N ALA A 369 12.24 7.59 -4.44
CA ALA A 369 12.38 8.76 -3.58
C ALA A 369 12.36 10.06 -4.41
N GLY A 370 12.96 10.08 -5.60
CA GLY A 370 12.85 11.18 -6.57
C GLY A 370 11.41 11.42 -7.02
N CYS A 371 10.70 10.36 -7.41
CA CYS A 371 9.27 10.43 -7.74
C CYS A 371 8.46 10.97 -6.56
N TRP A 372 8.72 10.47 -5.36
CA TRP A 372 8.07 10.95 -4.15
C TRP A 372 8.33 12.43 -3.90
N ALA A 373 9.57 12.89 -4.02
CA ALA A 373 9.91 14.31 -3.85
C ALA A 373 9.16 15.21 -4.85
N ALA A 374 9.04 14.77 -6.11
CA ALA A 374 8.36 15.50 -7.17
C ALA A 374 6.83 15.54 -6.99
N PHE A 375 6.20 14.45 -6.54
CA PHE A 375 4.74 14.30 -6.58
C PHE A 375 4.03 14.29 -5.23
N ARG A 376 4.73 14.26 -4.09
CA ARG A 376 4.15 14.24 -2.72
C ARG A 376 3.20 15.41 -2.43
N SER A 377 3.36 16.54 -3.08
CA SER A 377 2.49 17.70 -2.92
C SER A 377 1.07 17.46 -3.42
N ARG A 378 0.88 16.53 -4.37
CA ARG A 378 -0.41 16.12 -4.91
C ARG A 378 -1.22 15.28 -3.90
N GLU A 379 -0.54 14.54 -3.03
CA GLU A 379 -1.14 13.76 -1.95
C GLU A 379 -1.58 14.66 -0.78
N ARG A 380 -0.80 15.71 -0.51
CA ARG A 380 -1.13 16.73 0.50
C ARG A 380 -2.07 17.74 -0.14
N GLY A 381 -3.38 17.62 0.09
CA GLY A 381 -4.34 18.64 -0.35
C GLY A 381 -3.88 20.04 0.10
N ARG A 382 -4.02 21.06 -0.77
CA ARG A 382 -3.75 22.47 -0.43
C ARG A 382 -4.43 22.77 0.91
N PRO A 383 -3.70 23.34 1.90
CA PRO A 383 -4.34 23.81 3.13
C PRO A 383 -5.46 24.77 2.73
N ARG A 384 -6.66 24.57 3.27
CA ARG A 384 -7.77 25.50 3.09
C ARG A 384 -7.27 26.87 3.54
N ARG A 385 -7.00 27.78 2.59
CA ARG A 385 -6.94 29.21 2.86
C ARG A 385 -8.33 29.60 3.33
N GLY A 386 -8.49 29.86 4.64
CA GLY A 386 -9.75 30.40 5.15
C GLY A 386 -10.17 29.83 6.51
N SER A 387 -9.40 30.05 7.55
CA SER A 387 -9.94 30.48 8.83
C SER A 387 -9.07 31.65 9.29
N ARG A 388 -9.41 32.83 8.80
CA ARG A 388 -9.05 34.05 9.51
C ARG A 388 -9.62 33.87 10.92
N ILE A 389 -8.74 33.65 11.89
CA ILE A 389 -9.05 33.80 13.30
C ILE A 389 -9.58 35.22 13.44
N VAL A 390 -10.89 35.34 13.67
CA VAL A 390 -11.50 36.56 14.16
C VAL A 390 -10.79 36.83 15.49
N ARG A 391 -9.87 37.80 15.46
CA ARG A 391 -9.29 38.35 16.69
C ARG A 391 -10.48 38.91 17.47
N ALA A 392 -10.86 38.24 18.53
CA ALA A 392 -11.79 38.78 19.52
C ALA A 392 -11.23 40.11 20.00
N HIS A 393 -11.96 41.17 19.70
CA HIS A 393 -11.80 42.50 20.25
C HIS A 393 -11.87 42.36 21.77
N ARG A 394 -10.76 42.61 22.46
CA ARG A 394 -10.76 42.90 23.92
C ARG A 394 -11.45 44.24 24.09
N PRO A 395 -12.52 44.36 24.88
CA PRO A 395 -12.98 45.67 25.30
C PRO A 395 -11.98 46.24 26.31
N SER A 396 -11.43 47.38 26.00
CA SER A 396 -10.64 48.23 26.90
C SER A 396 -11.47 48.62 28.11
N GLY A 397 -11.06 48.13 29.27
CA GLY A 397 -11.60 48.58 30.52
C GLY A 397 -11.26 50.05 30.82
N THR A 398 -12.24 50.89 30.96
CA THR A 398 -12.12 52.20 31.59
C THR A 398 -12.44 52.04 33.07
N THR A 399 -11.42 52.20 33.91
CA THR A 399 -11.48 52.54 35.31
C THR A 399 -12.28 53.80 35.53
N ARG A 400 -13.28 53.79 36.37
CA ARG A 400 -13.78 54.98 37.08
C ARG A 400 -13.95 54.66 38.57
N THR A 401 -13.04 55.22 39.32
CA THR A 401 -13.13 55.50 40.76
C THR A 401 -14.13 56.61 41.03
N ALA A 402 -14.84 56.47 42.11
CA ALA A 402 -15.41 57.43 43.04
C ALA A 402 -16.71 56.86 43.64
N GLY A 403 -16.98 56.82 44.86
CA GLY A 403 -16.69 57.62 46.00
C GLY A 403 -17.86 57.51 46.93
N ALA A 404 -17.60 57.15 48.14
CA ALA A 404 -18.26 57.39 49.40
C ALA A 404 -19.71 57.91 49.50
N ARG A 405 -20.48 57.30 50.39
CA ARG A 405 -21.13 57.87 51.62
C ARG A 405 -22.59 57.40 51.79
N HIS A 406 -22.82 56.94 53.03
CA HIS A 406 -23.92 57.10 53.97
C HIS A 406 -25.34 56.68 53.49
N VAL A 407 -26.00 55.81 54.18
CA VAL A 407 -26.66 55.71 55.50
C VAL A 407 -26.98 54.22 55.77
#